data_b7302c03976453604ef838a74480e451
#
_entry.id   b7302c03976453604ef838a74480e451
#
_cell.length_a   1.000
_cell.length_b   1.000
_cell.length_c   1.000
_cell.angle_alpha   90.00
_cell.angle_beta   90.00
_cell.angle_gamma   90.00
#
_symmetry.space_group_name_H-M   'P 1'
#
loop_
_entity.id
_entity.type
_entity.pdbx_description
1 polymer ?
#
loop_
_entity_poly.entity_id
_entity_poly.type
_entity_poly.pdbx_seq_one_letter_code
_entity_poly.pdbx_strand_id
1 'polypeptide(L)'
;LKSIANYAHDLIVSAIQQTATDIHFSPFNETAYIHFRIHGKRIFHSSLALPMYKKLLSYFKFTAGMDIGEHKRPQNGTYQHRTNQTVFDLRLSTLPITGTESLAIRLLRPMDHTPLEQLFLFPYQTERIQQWLHHRSGMILLTGPTDNVS
;
A
#
# COMPACT_ATOMS: atom_id res chain seq x y z
N LEU A 1 7.52 -25.66 -8.62
CA LEU A 1 7.99 -24.30 -8.27
C LEU A 1 6.86 -23.32 -8.59
N LYS A 2 6.31 -22.60 -7.57
CA LYS A 2 5.35 -21.52 -7.82
C LYS A 2 6.01 -20.45 -8.69
N SER A 3 5.27 -19.92 -9.68
CA SER A 3 5.78 -18.80 -10.46
C SER A 3 5.95 -17.56 -9.56
N ILE A 4 6.82 -16.62 -9.95
CA ILE A 4 6.99 -15.35 -9.23
C ILE A 4 5.66 -14.59 -9.12
N ALA A 5 4.86 -14.62 -10.19
CA ALA A 5 3.54 -14.00 -10.21
C ALA A 5 2.59 -14.60 -9.16
N ASN A 6 2.56 -15.94 -9.04
CA ASN A 6 1.76 -16.61 -8.03
C ASN A 6 2.24 -16.30 -6.60
N TYR A 7 3.56 -16.23 -6.39
CA TYR A 7 4.09 -15.84 -5.10
C TYR A 7 3.72 -14.41 -4.72
N ALA A 8 3.84 -13.47 -5.67
CA ALA A 8 3.43 -12.09 -5.48
C ALA A 8 1.92 -11.97 -5.17
N HIS A 9 1.09 -12.73 -5.89
CA HIS A 9 -0.36 -12.79 -5.65
C HIS A 9 -0.66 -13.30 -4.24
N ASP A 10 -0.11 -14.45 -3.86
CA ASP A 10 -0.34 -15.07 -2.55
C ASP A 10 0.08 -14.13 -1.39
N LEU A 11 1.20 -13.43 -1.57
CA LEU A 11 1.70 -12.48 -0.58
C LEU A 11 0.75 -11.28 -0.39
N ILE A 12 0.25 -10.72 -1.51
CA ILE A 12 -0.72 -9.62 -1.46
C ILE A 12 -2.03 -10.08 -0.82
N VAL A 13 -2.55 -11.25 -1.23
CA VAL A 13 -3.76 -11.83 -0.64
C VAL A 13 -3.60 -12.06 0.85
N SER A 14 -2.44 -12.59 1.29
CA SER A 14 -2.15 -12.78 2.71
C SER A 14 -2.14 -11.45 3.47
N ALA A 15 -1.57 -10.40 2.90
CA ALA A 15 -1.58 -9.06 3.51
C ALA A 15 -3.01 -8.49 3.63
N ILE A 16 -3.83 -8.66 2.58
CA ILE A 16 -5.24 -8.24 2.57
C ILE A 16 -6.03 -8.97 3.66
N GLN A 17 -5.88 -10.29 3.76
CA GLN A 17 -6.57 -11.11 4.77
C GLN A 17 -6.19 -10.72 6.21
N GLN A 18 -4.93 -10.31 6.43
CA GLN A 18 -4.45 -9.84 7.72
C GLN A 18 -4.70 -8.35 7.97
N THR A 19 -5.50 -7.69 7.13
CA THR A 19 -5.81 -6.25 7.22
C THR A 19 -4.59 -5.34 7.23
N ALA A 20 -3.50 -5.77 6.58
CA ALA A 20 -2.31 -4.96 6.46
C ALA A 20 -2.56 -3.71 5.60
N THR A 21 -1.95 -2.60 5.97
CA THR A 21 -1.94 -1.37 5.19
C THR A 21 -0.75 -1.28 4.26
N ASP A 22 0.37 -1.88 4.66
CA ASP A 22 1.62 -1.85 3.87
C ASP A 22 2.36 -3.19 3.96
N ILE A 23 3.08 -3.53 2.88
CA ILE A 23 4.07 -4.61 2.84
C ILE A 23 5.44 -3.96 2.67
N HIS A 24 6.39 -4.27 3.55
CA HIS A 24 7.75 -3.77 3.49
C HIS A 24 8.73 -4.88 3.22
N PHE A 25 9.58 -4.70 2.23
CA PHE A 25 10.71 -5.58 1.93
C PHE A 25 12.00 -4.86 2.32
N SER A 26 12.73 -5.46 3.23
CA SER A 26 13.98 -4.92 3.78
C SER A 26 15.12 -5.90 3.51
N PRO A 27 15.83 -5.77 2.39
CA PRO A 27 17.01 -6.59 2.12
C PRO A 27 18.13 -6.26 3.10
N PHE A 28 18.74 -7.31 3.62
CA PHE A 28 19.93 -7.22 4.45
C PHE A 28 20.81 -8.46 4.21
N ASN A 29 22.06 -8.26 3.80
CA ASN A 29 22.96 -9.31 3.37
C ASN A 29 22.29 -10.18 2.27
N GLU A 30 22.31 -11.51 2.43
CA GLU A 30 21.76 -12.49 1.47
C GLU A 30 20.26 -12.75 1.64
N THR A 31 19.56 -11.97 2.47
CA THR A 31 18.17 -12.20 2.82
C THR A 31 17.34 -10.92 2.72
N ALA A 32 16.14 -11.00 2.18
CA ALA A 32 15.16 -9.94 2.24
C ALA A 32 14.04 -10.30 3.23
N TYR A 33 13.87 -9.47 4.24
CA TYR A 33 12.85 -9.63 5.27
C TYR A 33 11.56 -8.95 4.84
N ILE A 34 10.44 -9.64 4.99
CA ILE A 34 9.11 -9.15 4.64
C ILE A 34 8.35 -8.85 5.93
N HIS A 35 7.87 -7.63 6.05
CA HIS A 35 7.04 -7.20 7.17
C HIS A 35 5.71 -6.65 6.66
N PHE A 36 4.66 -6.91 7.39
CA PHE A 36 3.35 -6.27 7.21
C PHE A 36 3.18 -5.15 8.24
N ARG A 37 2.55 -4.06 7.82
CA ARG A 37 2.05 -3.06 8.77
C ARG A 37 0.59 -3.38 9.06
N ILE A 38 0.29 -3.73 10.31
CA ILE A 38 -1.05 -4.09 10.78
C ILE A 38 -1.33 -3.23 12.01
N HIS A 39 -2.43 -2.47 12.00
CA HIS A 39 -2.79 -1.52 13.06
C HIS A 39 -1.61 -0.61 13.46
N GLY A 40 -0.92 -0.04 12.47
CA GLY A 40 0.22 0.85 12.66
C GLY A 40 1.53 0.16 13.08
N LYS A 41 1.51 -1.13 13.46
CA LYS A 41 2.68 -1.89 13.90
C LYS A 41 3.31 -2.68 12.76
N ARG A 42 4.64 -2.71 12.72
CA ARG A 42 5.41 -3.50 11.77
C ARG A 42 5.63 -4.91 12.31
N ILE A 43 5.02 -5.90 11.67
CA ILE A 43 5.03 -7.32 12.08
C ILE A 43 5.82 -8.13 11.05
N PHE A 44 6.76 -8.94 11.51
CA PHE A 44 7.49 -9.88 10.65
C PHE A 44 6.52 -10.91 10.06
N HIS A 45 6.61 -11.10 8.75
CA HIS A 45 5.80 -12.10 8.04
C HIS A 45 6.66 -13.28 7.57
N SER A 46 7.70 -13.01 6.79
CA SER A 46 8.58 -14.05 6.23
C SER A 46 9.88 -13.45 5.73
N SER A 47 10.75 -14.32 5.19
CA SER A 47 11.98 -13.91 4.53
C SER A 47 12.19 -14.65 3.23
N LEU A 48 12.97 -14.06 2.33
CA LEU A 48 13.37 -14.61 1.03
C LEU A 48 14.88 -14.56 0.86
N ALA A 49 15.46 -15.53 0.18
CA ALA A 49 16.82 -15.40 -0.31
C ALA A 49 16.91 -14.23 -1.29
N LEU A 50 18.00 -13.47 -1.24
CA LEU A 50 18.19 -12.25 -2.04
C LEU A 50 18.00 -12.47 -3.55
N PRO A 51 18.47 -13.58 -4.17
CA PRO A 51 18.21 -13.82 -5.60
C PRO A 51 16.72 -13.96 -5.93
N MET A 52 15.92 -14.55 -5.03
CA MET A 52 14.48 -14.69 -5.20
C MET A 52 13.78 -13.34 -5.03
N TYR A 53 14.23 -12.56 -4.05
CA TYR A 53 13.75 -11.21 -3.84
C TYR A 53 13.98 -10.31 -5.07
N LYS A 54 15.19 -10.35 -5.68
CA LYS A 54 15.49 -9.58 -6.89
C LYS A 54 14.54 -9.91 -8.05
N LYS A 55 14.17 -11.18 -8.23
CA LYS A 55 13.15 -11.58 -9.22
C LYS A 55 11.77 -11.01 -8.88
N LEU A 56 11.38 -11.07 -7.61
CA LEU A 56 10.12 -10.52 -7.13
C LEU A 56 10.07 -8.99 -7.28
N LEU A 57 11.16 -8.29 -6.96
CA LEU A 57 11.29 -6.85 -7.15
C LEU A 57 11.14 -6.47 -8.62
N SER A 58 11.82 -7.16 -9.53
CA SER A 58 11.70 -6.94 -10.98
C SER A 58 10.25 -7.16 -11.46
N TYR A 59 9.58 -8.18 -10.96
CA TYR A 59 8.17 -8.43 -11.26
C TYR A 59 7.28 -7.25 -10.80
N PHE A 60 7.46 -6.77 -9.57
CA PHE A 60 6.69 -5.63 -9.05
C PHE A 60 7.01 -4.33 -9.80
N LYS A 61 8.27 -4.08 -10.13
CA LYS A 61 8.65 -2.90 -10.95
C LYS A 61 7.97 -2.96 -12.31
N PHE A 62 8.00 -4.10 -12.98
CA PHE A 62 7.35 -4.30 -14.28
C PHE A 62 5.85 -4.06 -14.22
N THR A 63 5.15 -4.69 -13.26
CA THR A 63 3.69 -4.56 -13.12
C THR A 63 3.25 -3.15 -12.74
N ALA A 64 4.07 -2.41 -12.01
CA ALA A 64 3.79 -1.04 -11.57
C ALA A 64 4.27 0.04 -12.57
N GLY A 65 4.78 -0.35 -13.76
CA GLY A 65 5.24 0.58 -14.78
C GLY A 65 6.53 1.31 -14.42
N MET A 66 7.36 0.73 -13.55
CA MET A 66 8.67 1.26 -13.18
C MET A 66 9.76 0.77 -14.15
N ASP A 67 10.87 1.50 -14.24
CA ASP A 67 12.07 1.06 -14.97
C ASP A 67 12.78 -0.06 -14.19
N ILE A 68 12.81 -1.26 -14.78
CA ILE A 68 13.47 -2.44 -14.18
C ILE A 68 14.98 -2.25 -14.09
N GLY A 69 15.58 -1.55 -15.04
CA GLY A 69 17.04 -1.33 -15.15
C GLY A 69 17.56 -0.22 -14.23
N GLU A 70 16.71 0.67 -13.76
CA GLU A 70 17.11 1.77 -12.88
C GLU A 70 17.19 1.28 -11.43
N HIS A 71 18.37 1.27 -10.83
CA HIS A 71 18.62 0.82 -9.46
C HIS A 71 19.23 1.89 -8.56
N LYS A 72 19.51 3.08 -9.09
CA LYS A 72 20.21 4.14 -8.37
C LYS A 72 19.30 5.26 -7.90
N ARG A 73 18.08 5.32 -8.42
CA ARG A 73 17.10 6.36 -8.09
C ARG A 73 15.84 5.76 -7.47
N PRO A 74 15.23 6.44 -6.50
CA PRO A 74 13.91 6.06 -6.00
C PRO A 74 12.89 6.09 -7.13
N GLN A 75 11.97 5.13 -7.14
CA GLN A 75 10.88 5.09 -8.09
C GLN A 75 9.56 4.87 -7.38
N ASN A 76 8.48 5.36 -7.99
CA ASN A 76 7.12 5.12 -7.55
C ASN A 76 6.32 4.56 -8.72
N GLY A 77 5.39 3.68 -8.42
CA GLY A 77 4.49 3.11 -9.40
C GLY A 77 3.19 2.67 -8.77
N THR A 78 2.23 2.36 -9.60
CA THR A 78 0.91 1.91 -9.15
C THR A 78 0.44 0.76 -10.03
N TYR A 79 -0.26 -0.20 -9.44
CA TYR A 79 -1.01 -1.16 -10.24
C TYR A 79 -2.23 -1.66 -9.47
N GLN A 80 -3.21 -2.17 -10.22
CA GLN A 80 -4.43 -2.74 -9.66
C GLN A 80 -4.29 -4.23 -9.47
N HIS A 81 -4.50 -4.68 -8.24
CA HIS A 81 -4.54 -6.10 -7.92
C HIS A 81 -5.98 -6.57 -7.76
N ARG A 82 -6.40 -7.51 -8.61
CA ARG A 82 -7.75 -8.07 -8.57
C ARG A 82 -7.76 -9.35 -7.74
N THR A 83 -8.65 -9.38 -6.76
CA THR A 83 -9.08 -10.61 -6.08
C THR A 83 -10.44 -11.04 -6.63
N ASN A 84 -10.93 -12.20 -6.21
CA ASN A 84 -12.25 -12.68 -6.65
C ASN A 84 -13.41 -11.76 -6.25
N GLN A 85 -13.23 -10.89 -5.27
CA GLN A 85 -14.28 -10.06 -4.68
C GLN A 85 -14.06 -8.57 -4.88
N THR A 86 -12.82 -8.13 -5.06
CA THR A 86 -12.49 -6.71 -4.95
C THR A 86 -11.22 -6.37 -5.74
N VAL A 87 -11.13 -5.13 -6.19
CA VAL A 87 -9.92 -4.56 -6.80
C VAL A 87 -9.24 -3.65 -5.78
N PHE A 88 -7.96 -3.88 -5.53
CA PHE A 88 -7.14 -3.05 -4.67
C PHE A 88 -6.19 -2.20 -5.52
N ASP A 89 -6.12 -0.93 -5.24
CA ASP A 89 -5.07 -0.07 -5.80
C ASP A 89 -3.80 -0.20 -4.94
N LEU A 90 -2.71 -0.60 -5.57
CA LEU A 90 -1.43 -0.76 -4.91
C LEU A 90 -0.50 0.39 -5.32
N ARG A 91 0.07 1.07 -4.34
CA ARG A 91 1.14 2.05 -4.55
C ARG A 91 2.47 1.46 -4.12
N LEU A 92 3.41 1.45 -5.04
CA LEU A 92 4.73 0.88 -4.83
C LEU A 92 5.77 2.01 -4.79
N SER A 93 6.74 1.87 -3.90
CA SER A 93 7.88 2.77 -3.81
C SER A 93 9.15 1.96 -3.61
N THR A 94 10.16 2.21 -4.44
CA THR A 94 11.49 1.62 -4.28
C THR A 94 12.48 2.67 -3.79
N LEU A 95 13.41 2.24 -2.93
CA LEU A 95 14.50 3.07 -2.46
C LEU A 95 15.81 2.30 -2.61
N PRO A 96 16.79 2.85 -3.36
CA PRO A 96 18.11 2.24 -3.48
C PRO A 96 18.79 2.06 -2.12
N ILE A 97 19.38 0.89 -1.93
CA ILE A 97 20.27 0.56 -0.82
C ILE A 97 21.51 -0.15 -1.37
N THR A 98 22.49 -0.43 -0.54
CA THR A 98 23.73 -1.09 -0.98
C THR A 98 23.43 -2.43 -1.67
N GLY A 99 23.72 -2.51 -2.97
CA GLY A 99 23.63 -3.73 -3.79
C GLY A 99 22.23 -4.15 -4.26
N THR A 100 21.17 -3.41 -3.86
CA THR A 100 19.79 -3.68 -4.26
C THR A 100 18.86 -2.49 -3.95
N GLU A 101 17.57 -2.71 -3.90
CA GLU A 101 16.55 -1.72 -3.52
C GLU A 101 15.64 -2.31 -2.43
N SER A 102 15.22 -1.50 -1.49
CA SER A 102 14.06 -1.83 -0.65
C SER A 102 12.76 -1.54 -1.43
N LEU A 103 11.68 -2.22 -1.07
CA LEU A 103 10.37 -2.02 -1.67
C LEU A 103 9.32 -1.85 -0.57
N ALA A 104 8.47 -0.87 -0.72
CA ALA A 104 7.25 -0.71 0.07
C ALA A 104 6.03 -0.76 -0.86
N ILE A 105 5.02 -1.53 -0.48
CA ILE A 105 3.75 -1.63 -1.19
C ILE A 105 2.65 -1.18 -0.22
N ARG A 106 1.96 -0.11 -0.53
CA ARG A 106 0.77 0.33 0.18
C ARG A 106 -0.47 -0.25 -0.47
N LEU A 107 -1.32 -0.88 0.33
CA LEU A 107 -2.59 -1.44 -0.09
C LEU A 107 -3.69 -0.40 0.16
N LEU A 108 -4.20 0.19 -0.91
CA LEU A 108 -5.34 1.09 -0.83
C LEU A 108 -6.60 0.25 -1.02
N ARG A 109 -7.36 0.13 0.06
CA ARG A 109 -8.66 -0.51 -0.01
C ARG A 109 -9.59 0.36 -0.87
N PRO A 110 -10.51 -0.26 -1.64
CA PRO A 110 -11.60 0.50 -2.19
C PRO A 110 -12.25 1.28 -1.05
N MET A 111 -12.38 2.57 -1.22
CA MET A 111 -13.13 3.35 -0.25
C MET A 111 -14.58 2.89 -0.35
N ASP A 112 -15.08 2.26 0.69
CA ASP A 112 -16.52 2.19 0.88
C ASP A 112 -16.97 3.65 1.00
N HIS A 113 -17.73 4.10 0.01
CA HIS A 113 -18.30 5.44 0.04
C HIS A 113 -19.32 5.47 1.17
N THR A 114 -18.84 5.71 2.38
CA THR A 114 -19.73 5.95 3.52
C THR A 114 -20.45 7.28 3.27
N PRO A 115 -21.78 7.28 3.16
CA PRO A 115 -22.52 8.50 3.00
C PRO A 115 -22.17 9.52 4.09
N LEU A 116 -22.15 10.81 3.73
CA LEU A 116 -21.76 11.88 4.65
C LEU A 116 -22.59 11.84 5.95
N GLU A 117 -23.84 11.42 5.84
CA GLU A 117 -24.81 11.28 6.95
C GLU A 117 -24.37 10.22 7.97
N GLN A 118 -23.59 9.24 7.56
CA GLN A 118 -23.12 8.15 8.42
C GLN A 118 -21.75 8.44 9.06
N LEU A 119 -21.07 9.51 8.63
CA LEU A 119 -19.76 9.89 9.17
C LEU A 119 -19.85 10.62 10.52
N PHE A 120 -21.00 11.17 10.85
CA PHE A 120 -21.18 12.02 12.03
C PHE A 120 -22.18 11.43 13.01
N LEU A 121 -21.89 11.64 14.30
CA LEU A 121 -22.77 11.18 15.39
C LEU A 121 -24.08 12.00 15.49
N PHE A 122 -24.06 13.25 15.04
CA PHE A 122 -25.20 14.17 15.18
C PHE A 122 -25.61 14.75 13.83
N PRO A 123 -26.91 14.76 13.49
CA PRO A 123 -27.42 15.27 12.21
C PRO A 123 -26.98 16.71 11.88
N TYR A 124 -26.94 17.58 12.89
CA TYR A 124 -26.53 18.98 12.70
C TYR A 124 -25.09 19.15 12.19
N GLN A 125 -24.22 18.16 12.45
CA GLN A 125 -22.83 18.18 11.95
C GLN A 125 -22.80 17.98 10.43
N THR A 126 -23.63 17.08 9.92
CA THR A 126 -23.78 16.83 8.49
C THR A 126 -24.29 18.08 7.77
N GLU A 127 -25.36 18.70 8.29
CA GLU A 127 -25.92 19.93 7.71
C GLU A 127 -24.87 21.05 7.65
N ARG A 128 -24.09 21.21 8.72
CA ARG A 128 -23.07 22.25 8.81
C ARG A 128 -21.94 22.04 7.80
N ILE A 129 -21.51 20.80 7.61
CA ILE A 129 -20.48 20.47 6.60
C ILE A 129 -21.04 20.65 5.19
N GLN A 130 -22.25 20.23 4.92
CA GLN A 130 -22.93 20.49 3.64
C GLN A 130 -22.97 21.97 3.34
N GLN A 131 -23.32 22.83 4.30
CA GLN A 131 -23.26 24.28 4.14
C GLN A 131 -21.86 24.78 3.78
N TRP A 132 -20.82 24.29 4.45
CA TRP A 132 -19.43 24.67 4.14
C TRP A 132 -18.99 24.22 2.75
N LEU A 133 -19.39 23.04 2.31
CA LEU A 133 -19.08 22.52 0.97
C LEU A 133 -19.74 23.34 -0.16
N HIS A 134 -20.81 24.08 0.12
CA HIS A 134 -21.46 24.98 -0.85
C HIS A 134 -20.76 26.34 -0.99
N HIS A 135 -19.79 26.67 -0.14
CA HIS A 135 -19.01 27.89 -0.31
C HIS A 135 -18.13 27.81 -1.55
N ARG A 136 -18.09 28.88 -2.34
CA ARG A 136 -17.27 28.92 -3.58
C ARG A 136 -15.77 28.99 -3.34
N SER A 137 -15.34 29.35 -2.15
CA SER A 137 -13.95 29.49 -1.76
C SER A 137 -13.78 29.24 -0.26
N GLY A 138 -12.61 28.77 0.15
CA GLY A 138 -12.31 28.48 1.54
C GLY A 138 -11.41 27.25 1.67
N MET A 139 -11.07 26.93 2.89
CA MET A 139 -10.30 25.74 3.24
C MET A 139 -11.00 25.02 4.39
N ILE A 140 -11.19 23.71 4.27
CA ILE A 140 -11.62 22.86 5.38
C ILE A 140 -10.42 22.01 5.77
N LEU A 141 -9.97 22.14 7.02
CA LEU A 141 -8.84 21.39 7.56
C LEU A 141 -9.34 20.27 8.46
N LEU A 142 -9.08 19.02 8.06
CA LEU A 142 -9.33 17.84 8.88
C LEU A 142 -8.02 17.38 9.51
N THR A 143 -7.99 17.21 10.83
CA THR A 143 -6.79 16.79 11.56
C THR A 143 -7.12 15.59 12.44
N GLY A 144 -6.19 14.65 12.51
CA GLY A 144 -6.34 13.45 13.35
C GLY A 144 -5.04 12.66 13.42
N PRO A 145 -4.96 11.67 14.31
CA PRO A 145 -3.85 10.72 14.32
C PRO A 145 -3.75 9.98 12.99
N THR A 146 -2.54 9.56 12.62
CA THR A 146 -2.29 8.71 11.46
C THR A 146 -3.12 7.42 11.58
N ASP A 147 -3.75 6.99 10.50
CA ASP A 147 -4.65 5.82 10.39
C ASP A 147 -6.06 5.98 11.00
N ASN A 148 -6.42 7.18 11.48
CA ASN A 148 -7.77 7.45 11.98
C ASN A 148 -8.55 8.47 11.11
N VAL A 149 -7.95 8.93 10.01
CA VAL A 149 -8.63 9.77 9.02
C VAL A 149 -8.87 8.92 7.78
N SER A 150 -9.98 8.26 7.75
CA SER A 150 -10.49 7.53 6.60
C SER A 150 -11.79 8.18 6.11
#